data_32524ae0f9341bb1e978031f2eceb12d
#
_entry.id   32524ae0f9341bb1e978031f2eceb12d
#
_cell.length_a   1.000
_cell.length_b   1.000
_cell.length_c   1.000
_cell.angle_alpha   90.00
_cell.angle_beta   90.00
_cell.angle_gamma   90.00
#
_symmetry.space_group_name_H-M   'P 1'
#
loop_
_entity.id
_entity.type
_entity.pdbx_description
1 polymer ?
#
loop_
_entity_poly.entity_id
_entity_poly.type
_entity_poly.pdbx_seq_one_letter_code
_entity_poly.pdbx_strand_id
1 'polypeptide(L)'
;MVEPTEVDDLLLVLSYYSPYVSGLTNVARDIAEGLAARGRRVRVITTQHDPRLPRNEVLNGVQVERAPVVMRFGKGAISPTLIRRVTRASKTARVLNLHLPMLEAGLIARRSSIPTVVSYHCDVSLPEGLVNGLQRRAIDGSSRQAMKATKKIVVTSGDYARHSRLAAHMVEKAVVIPPPCHQHPAGSPSFRQTDGLHIGFLGRIVEEKGLEYLVEAFRRSADPDARLLIGGEFANIAGHSVVERVKSRIGNDPRVTLLGFIDDDLIPDFYASIDLFVLPSINAFEAFGIVQVEAMMAGVPVVASDLPGVRVPVQETGMGEIAAPGDPNSIERSIRSLLETPPNCAEGRGKAVSLYAAERIIDQYDNLIASFPPGLVPSR
;
A
#
# COMPACT_ATOMS: atom_id res chain seq x y z
N MET A 1 -14.39 -41.28 -10.65
CA MET A 1 -14.02 -40.24 -11.61
C MET A 1 -13.23 -39.22 -10.82
N VAL A 2 -11.95 -39.01 -11.10
CA VAL A 2 -11.15 -37.95 -10.50
C VAL A 2 -11.57 -36.67 -11.23
N GLU A 3 -12.15 -35.69 -10.50
CA GLU A 3 -12.44 -34.41 -11.08
C GLU A 3 -11.18 -33.86 -11.78
N PRO A 4 -11.32 -33.21 -12.96
CA PRO A 4 -10.18 -32.58 -13.61
C PRO A 4 -9.56 -31.60 -12.63
N THR A 5 -8.25 -31.73 -12.41
CA THR A 5 -7.50 -30.82 -11.55
C THR A 5 -7.67 -29.40 -12.11
N GLU A 6 -8.54 -28.62 -11.48
CA GLU A 6 -8.84 -27.27 -11.92
C GLU A 6 -7.58 -26.42 -11.81
N VAL A 7 -7.24 -25.71 -12.90
CA VAL A 7 -6.04 -24.87 -12.99
C VAL A 7 -6.36 -23.50 -12.38
N ASP A 8 -5.53 -23.02 -11.45
CA ASP A 8 -5.63 -21.67 -10.93
C ASP A 8 -5.19 -20.67 -12.01
N ASP A 9 -5.96 -19.62 -12.24
CA ASP A 9 -5.57 -18.53 -13.15
C ASP A 9 -4.41 -17.73 -12.57
N LEU A 10 -4.43 -17.49 -11.26
CA LEU A 10 -3.43 -16.75 -10.53
C LEU A 10 -3.03 -17.45 -9.23
N LEU A 11 -1.73 -17.66 -9.07
CA LEU A 11 -1.11 -18.00 -7.79
C LEU A 11 -0.43 -16.75 -7.23
N LEU A 12 -1.03 -16.13 -6.20
CA LEU A 12 -0.52 -14.95 -5.55
C LEU A 12 0.25 -15.32 -4.29
N VAL A 13 1.46 -14.79 -4.11
CA VAL A 13 2.34 -15.16 -2.99
C VAL A 13 2.89 -13.91 -2.32
N LEU A 14 2.75 -13.87 -0.99
CA LEU A 14 3.24 -12.78 -0.14
C LEU A 14 3.52 -13.29 1.28
N SER A 15 4.26 -12.48 2.07
CA SER A 15 4.60 -12.86 3.44
C SER A 15 3.38 -12.87 4.37
N TYR A 16 2.48 -11.89 4.27
CA TYR A 16 1.30 -11.73 5.14
C TYR A 16 0.06 -11.44 4.30
N TYR A 17 -1.07 -12.06 4.69
CA TYR A 17 -2.38 -11.84 4.05
C TYR A 17 -3.46 -11.65 5.13
N SER A 18 -4.67 -11.27 4.72
CA SER A 18 -5.81 -11.07 5.63
C SER A 18 -5.90 -12.15 6.71
N PRO A 19 -6.20 -11.77 7.96
CA PRO A 19 -6.62 -10.46 8.46
C PRO A 19 -5.46 -9.50 8.84
N TYR A 20 -4.23 -9.77 8.45
CA TYR A 20 -3.11 -8.84 8.68
C TYR A 20 -3.30 -7.58 7.84
N VAL A 21 -3.29 -6.39 8.48
CA VAL A 21 -3.51 -5.10 7.82
C VAL A 21 -2.19 -4.39 7.53
N SER A 22 -1.93 -4.15 6.26
CA SER A 22 -0.86 -3.28 5.78
C SER A 22 -1.16 -2.82 4.36
N GLY A 23 -0.53 -1.75 3.87
CA GLY A 23 -0.73 -1.28 2.49
C GLY A 23 -0.50 -2.39 1.45
N LEU A 24 0.58 -3.18 1.59
CA LEU A 24 0.86 -4.31 0.70
C LEU A 24 -0.22 -5.39 0.78
N THR A 25 -0.66 -5.74 1.99
CA THR A 25 -1.68 -6.78 2.19
C THR A 25 -3.04 -6.36 1.63
N ASN A 26 -3.44 -5.09 1.84
CA ASN A 26 -4.68 -4.57 1.31
C ASN A 26 -4.67 -4.58 -0.23
N VAL A 27 -3.60 -4.11 -0.86
CA VAL A 27 -3.44 -4.17 -2.32
C VAL A 27 -3.53 -5.61 -2.84
N ALA A 28 -2.84 -6.55 -2.18
CA ALA A 28 -2.88 -7.96 -2.59
C ALA A 28 -4.27 -8.58 -2.42
N ARG A 29 -4.99 -8.22 -1.33
CA ARG A 29 -6.37 -8.64 -1.09
C ARG A 29 -7.30 -8.09 -2.17
N ASP A 30 -7.26 -6.79 -2.43
CA ASP A 30 -8.15 -6.14 -3.38
C ASP A 30 -7.96 -6.69 -4.80
N ILE A 31 -6.72 -6.98 -5.20
CA ILE A 31 -6.41 -7.65 -6.47
C ILE A 31 -6.97 -9.08 -6.49
N ALA A 32 -6.71 -9.86 -5.44
CA ALA A 32 -7.13 -11.26 -5.39
C ALA A 32 -8.66 -11.40 -5.40
N GLU A 33 -9.35 -10.65 -4.54
CA GLU A 33 -10.81 -10.67 -4.40
C GLU A 33 -11.48 -10.07 -5.64
N GLY A 34 -10.95 -8.97 -6.18
CA GLY A 34 -11.48 -8.36 -7.39
C GLY A 34 -11.36 -9.26 -8.63
N LEU A 35 -10.29 -10.03 -8.76
CA LEU A 35 -10.14 -11.05 -9.82
C LEU A 35 -11.08 -12.24 -9.59
N ALA A 36 -11.22 -12.70 -8.34
CA ALA A 36 -12.16 -13.78 -7.99
C ALA A 36 -13.60 -13.37 -8.30
N ALA A 37 -14.00 -12.14 -8.02
CA ALA A 37 -15.32 -11.59 -8.36
C ALA A 37 -15.59 -11.57 -9.89
N ARG A 38 -14.54 -11.52 -10.71
CA ARG A 38 -14.60 -11.65 -12.18
C ARG A 38 -14.60 -13.10 -12.68
N GLY A 39 -14.67 -14.07 -11.78
CA GLY A 39 -14.70 -15.49 -12.11
C GLY A 39 -13.31 -16.11 -12.33
N ARG A 40 -12.22 -15.40 -12.01
CA ARG A 40 -10.88 -15.98 -12.02
C ARG A 40 -10.66 -16.90 -10.82
N ARG A 41 -10.01 -18.03 -11.01
CA ARG A 41 -9.55 -18.87 -9.90
C ARG A 41 -8.27 -18.32 -9.33
N VAL A 42 -8.37 -17.77 -8.13
CA VAL A 42 -7.25 -17.15 -7.44
C VAL A 42 -6.90 -17.95 -6.19
N ARG A 43 -5.64 -18.33 -6.09
CA ARG A 43 -5.05 -18.94 -4.90
C ARG A 43 -4.00 -18.05 -4.30
N VAL A 44 -4.11 -17.79 -3.00
CA VAL A 44 -3.11 -17.06 -2.21
C VAL A 44 -2.35 -18.05 -1.35
N ILE A 45 -1.02 -18.05 -1.44
CA ILE A 45 -0.16 -18.80 -0.50
C ILE A 45 0.66 -17.79 0.30
N THR A 46 0.49 -17.83 1.62
CA THR A 46 1.08 -16.89 2.56
C THR A 46 1.63 -17.60 3.80
N THR A 47 2.22 -16.84 4.74
CA THR A 47 2.63 -17.39 6.03
C THR A 47 1.48 -17.35 7.05
N GLN A 48 1.43 -18.34 7.95
CA GLN A 48 0.53 -18.34 9.11
C GLN A 48 1.10 -17.41 10.19
N HIS A 49 0.81 -16.11 10.06
CA HIS A 49 1.36 -15.09 10.98
C HIS A 49 0.75 -15.14 12.39
N ASP A 50 -0.45 -15.68 12.53
CA ASP A 50 -1.10 -15.98 13.79
C ASP A 50 -1.45 -17.48 13.82
N PRO A 51 -0.98 -18.25 14.82
CA PRO A 51 -1.29 -19.68 14.91
C PRO A 51 -2.78 -20.01 15.02
N ARG A 52 -3.61 -19.07 15.43
CA ARG A 52 -5.07 -19.21 15.54
C ARG A 52 -5.77 -19.21 14.16
N LEU A 53 -5.12 -18.66 13.14
CA LEU A 53 -5.70 -18.62 11.79
C LEU A 53 -5.74 -20.02 11.18
N PRO A 54 -6.80 -20.35 10.40
CA PRO A 54 -6.88 -21.61 9.68
C PRO A 54 -5.76 -21.73 8.64
N ARG A 55 -5.26 -22.94 8.45
CA ARG A 55 -4.23 -23.22 7.43
C ARG A 55 -4.75 -23.14 6.01
N ASN A 56 -6.04 -23.41 5.82
CA ASN A 56 -6.74 -23.33 4.55
C ASN A 56 -8.12 -22.74 4.80
N GLU A 57 -8.53 -21.81 3.99
CA GLU A 57 -9.87 -21.21 4.00
C GLU A 57 -10.19 -20.59 2.64
N VAL A 58 -11.43 -20.19 2.45
CA VAL A 58 -11.87 -19.41 1.31
C VAL A 58 -12.36 -18.04 1.85
N LEU A 59 -11.74 -16.97 1.36
CA LEU A 59 -12.11 -15.59 1.70
C LEU A 59 -12.58 -14.87 0.44
N ASN A 60 -13.83 -14.46 0.38
CA ASN A 60 -14.42 -13.73 -0.75
C ASN A 60 -14.10 -14.36 -2.13
N GLY A 61 -14.21 -15.69 -2.23
CA GLY A 61 -13.92 -16.44 -3.45
C GLY A 61 -12.44 -16.79 -3.69
N VAL A 62 -11.54 -16.30 -2.84
CA VAL A 62 -10.09 -16.56 -2.92
C VAL A 62 -9.71 -17.77 -2.06
N GLN A 63 -9.01 -18.77 -2.64
CA GLN A 63 -8.45 -19.87 -1.87
C GLN A 63 -7.18 -19.43 -1.14
N VAL A 64 -7.17 -19.45 0.18
CA VAL A 64 -6.04 -19.02 1.01
C VAL A 64 -5.38 -20.21 1.70
N GLU A 65 -4.09 -20.41 1.43
CA GLU A 65 -3.24 -21.40 2.10
C GLU A 65 -2.19 -20.71 2.96
N ARG A 66 -2.13 -21.02 4.26
CA ARG A 66 -1.12 -20.48 5.19
C ARG A 66 -0.09 -21.52 5.56
N ALA A 67 1.17 -21.23 5.25
CA ALA A 67 2.32 -22.06 5.60
C ALA A 67 2.81 -21.71 7.02
N PRO A 68 3.16 -22.73 7.85
CA PRO A 68 3.66 -22.47 9.19
C PRO A 68 4.97 -21.66 9.16
N VAL A 69 5.10 -20.72 10.08
CA VAL A 69 6.32 -19.92 10.29
C VAL A 69 7.26 -20.70 11.20
N VAL A 70 8.49 -20.90 10.73
CA VAL A 70 9.54 -21.56 11.54
C VAL A 70 10.33 -20.56 12.37
N MET A 71 10.59 -19.37 11.79
CA MET A 71 11.38 -18.34 12.46
C MET A 71 10.87 -16.96 12.02
N ARG A 72 10.92 -16.00 12.96
CA ARG A 72 10.66 -14.59 12.68
C ARG A 72 11.96 -13.79 12.81
N PHE A 73 12.19 -12.89 11.88
CA PHE A 73 13.31 -11.98 11.90
C PHE A 73 12.83 -10.56 11.62
N GLY A 74 12.71 -9.74 12.64
CA GLY A 74 12.05 -8.45 12.59
C GLY A 74 10.59 -8.58 12.13
N LYS A 75 10.19 -7.86 11.10
CA LYS A 75 8.87 -7.97 10.47
C LYS A 75 8.80 -9.10 9.42
N GLY A 76 9.88 -9.84 9.18
CA GLY A 76 9.91 -10.95 8.22
C GLY A 76 9.56 -12.29 8.87
N ALA A 77 8.89 -13.15 8.12
CA ALA A 77 8.59 -14.53 8.50
C ALA A 77 9.32 -15.49 7.55
N ILE A 78 9.96 -16.52 8.09
CA ILE A 78 10.67 -17.53 7.30
C ILE A 78 9.87 -18.82 7.35
N SER A 79 9.51 -19.34 6.17
CA SER A 79 8.75 -20.57 6.00
C SER A 79 9.26 -21.43 4.85
N PRO A 80 10.11 -22.42 5.09
CA PRO A 80 10.51 -23.39 4.06
C PRO A 80 9.32 -24.16 3.46
N THR A 81 8.27 -24.34 4.24
CA THR A 81 7.02 -24.96 3.79
C THR A 81 6.30 -24.10 2.74
N LEU A 82 6.37 -22.78 2.84
CA LEU A 82 5.84 -21.86 1.85
C LEU A 82 6.45 -22.16 0.47
N ILE A 83 7.77 -22.26 0.38
CA ILE A 83 8.48 -22.56 -0.88
C ILE A 83 7.99 -23.87 -1.50
N ARG A 84 7.84 -24.92 -0.68
CA ARG A 84 7.37 -26.23 -1.15
C ARG A 84 5.92 -26.18 -1.66
N ARG A 85 5.04 -25.46 -0.94
CA ARG A 85 3.63 -25.29 -1.34
C ARG A 85 3.53 -24.52 -2.64
N VAL A 86 4.23 -23.40 -2.79
CA VAL A 86 4.26 -22.60 -4.02
C VAL A 86 4.80 -23.44 -5.19
N THR A 87 5.92 -24.16 -4.99
CA THR A 87 6.47 -25.04 -6.04
C THR A 87 5.49 -26.14 -6.46
N ARG A 88 4.68 -26.66 -5.54
CA ARG A 88 3.63 -27.66 -5.89
C ARG A 88 2.48 -26.99 -6.63
N ALA A 89 1.95 -25.89 -6.12
CA ALA A 89 0.82 -25.17 -6.71
C ALA A 89 1.17 -24.59 -8.10
N SER A 90 2.42 -24.20 -8.34
CA SER A 90 2.85 -23.71 -9.65
C SER A 90 2.72 -24.75 -10.78
N LYS A 91 2.55 -26.05 -10.48
CA LYS A 91 2.31 -27.07 -11.50
C LYS A 91 0.90 -27.03 -12.07
N THR A 92 -0.04 -26.44 -11.35
CA THR A 92 -1.46 -26.36 -11.70
C THR A 92 -1.97 -24.93 -11.66
N ALA A 93 -1.11 -23.96 -11.96
CA ALA A 93 -1.47 -22.57 -12.07
C ALA A 93 -0.95 -21.97 -13.39
N ARG A 94 -1.59 -20.91 -13.86
CA ARG A 94 -1.24 -20.21 -15.10
C ARG A 94 -0.11 -19.22 -14.91
N VAL A 95 -0.20 -18.37 -13.87
CA VAL A 95 0.75 -17.30 -13.57
C VAL A 95 1.02 -17.26 -12.08
N LEU A 96 2.30 -17.07 -11.71
CA LEU A 96 2.72 -16.80 -10.35
C LEU A 96 2.95 -15.28 -10.19
N ASN A 97 2.29 -14.65 -9.22
CA ASN A 97 2.54 -13.27 -8.84
C ASN A 97 3.19 -13.21 -7.45
N LEU A 98 4.42 -12.70 -7.39
CA LEU A 98 5.19 -12.52 -6.16
C LEU A 98 5.10 -11.06 -5.70
N HIS A 99 4.53 -10.82 -4.54
CA HIS A 99 4.47 -9.51 -3.92
C HIS A 99 5.72 -9.24 -3.08
N LEU A 100 6.51 -8.25 -3.46
CA LEU A 100 7.76 -7.88 -2.80
C LEU A 100 7.59 -6.58 -1.98
N PRO A 101 8.33 -6.47 -0.86
CA PRO A 101 9.51 -7.25 -0.46
C PRO A 101 9.19 -8.57 0.24
N MET A 102 9.97 -9.63 -0.07
CA MET A 102 9.82 -10.97 0.53
C MET A 102 11.16 -11.73 0.48
N LEU A 103 11.55 -12.36 1.60
CA LEU A 103 12.85 -13.04 1.71
C LEU A 103 12.95 -14.29 0.83
N GLU A 104 11.88 -15.07 0.68
CA GLU A 104 11.84 -16.31 -0.09
C GLU A 104 11.64 -16.11 -1.60
N ALA A 105 11.35 -14.88 -2.04
CA ALA A 105 10.91 -14.59 -3.41
C ALA A 105 11.90 -15.05 -4.48
N GLY A 106 13.19 -14.82 -4.29
CA GLY A 106 14.23 -15.23 -5.24
C GLY A 106 14.30 -16.74 -5.43
N LEU A 107 14.14 -17.50 -4.34
CA LEU A 107 14.16 -18.97 -4.38
C LEU A 107 12.88 -19.53 -5.01
N ILE A 108 11.73 -18.91 -4.70
CA ILE A 108 10.43 -19.26 -5.27
C ILE A 108 10.47 -19.04 -6.79
N ALA A 109 10.86 -17.83 -7.23
CA ALA A 109 10.92 -17.47 -8.65
C ALA A 109 11.82 -18.42 -9.47
N ARG A 110 12.95 -18.84 -8.91
CA ARG A 110 13.86 -19.79 -9.57
C ARG A 110 13.33 -21.21 -9.66
N ARG A 111 12.43 -21.60 -8.75
CA ARG A 111 11.82 -22.94 -8.72
C ARG A 111 10.47 -23.01 -9.41
N SER A 112 9.91 -21.87 -9.78
CA SER A 112 8.65 -21.83 -10.50
C SER A 112 8.81 -22.42 -11.89
N SER A 113 7.86 -23.29 -12.27
CA SER A 113 7.75 -23.86 -13.62
C SER A 113 6.83 -23.06 -14.54
N ILE A 114 6.19 -22.01 -14.03
CA ILE A 114 5.23 -21.17 -14.76
C ILE A 114 5.73 -19.72 -14.87
N PRO A 115 5.17 -18.93 -15.79
CA PRO A 115 5.46 -17.51 -15.89
C PRO A 115 5.30 -16.80 -14.54
N THR A 116 6.31 -16.02 -14.18
CA THR A 116 6.32 -15.27 -12.93
C THR A 116 6.22 -13.78 -13.21
N VAL A 117 5.36 -13.11 -12.48
CA VAL A 117 5.23 -11.65 -12.36
C VAL A 117 5.68 -11.25 -10.97
N VAL A 118 6.39 -10.17 -10.85
CA VAL A 118 6.72 -9.54 -9.57
C VAL A 118 5.89 -8.29 -9.39
N SER A 119 5.19 -8.14 -8.28
CA SER A 119 4.59 -6.86 -7.85
C SER A 119 5.48 -6.24 -6.79
N TYR A 120 6.17 -5.15 -7.16
CA TYR A 120 7.11 -4.47 -6.29
C TYR A 120 6.45 -3.26 -5.63
N HIS A 121 6.22 -3.34 -4.31
CA HIS A 121 5.47 -2.32 -3.57
C HIS A 121 6.34 -1.19 -3.04
N CYS A 122 7.47 -1.51 -2.42
CA CYS A 122 8.37 -0.51 -1.85
C CYS A 122 9.78 -1.05 -1.57
N ASP A 123 10.71 -0.13 -1.44
CA ASP A 123 12.05 -0.39 -0.90
C ASP A 123 11.97 -0.64 0.61
N VAL A 124 12.69 -1.64 1.11
CA VAL A 124 12.76 -1.89 2.55
C VAL A 124 13.61 -0.81 3.21
N SER A 125 13.00 0.01 4.04
CA SER A 125 13.69 0.93 4.94
C SER A 125 13.68 0.37 6.35
N LEU A 126 14.85 0.20 6.95
CA LEU A 126 15.04 -0.26 8.32
C LEU A 126 15.94 0.74 9.03
N PRO A 127 15.77 0.93 10.35
CA PRO A 127 16.67 1.76 11.14
C PRO A 127 18.14 1.36 10.96
N GLU A 128 19.06 2.29 11.18
CA GLU A 128 20.48 2.01 11.08
C GLU A 128 20.91 0.93 12.06
N GLY A 129 21.87 0.08 11.65
CA GLY A 129 22.41 -1.00 12.46
C GLY A 129 22.90 -2.18 11.63
N LEU A 130 23.90 -2.91 12.14
CA LEU A 130 24.52 -4.04 11.42
C LEU A 130 23.51 -5.14 11.06
N VAL A 131 22.66 -5.52 11.99
CA VAL A 131 21.63 -6.56 11.82
C VAL A 131 20.61 -6.13 10.77
N ASN A 132 20.11 -4.91 10.89
CA ASN A 132 19.15 -4.32 9.95
C ASN A 132 19.77 -4.16 8.55
N GLY A 133 21.04 -3.77 8.47
CA GLY A 133 21.79 -3.69 7.21
C GLY A 133 21.93 -5.04 6.52
N LEU A 134 22.21 -6.11 7.29
CA LEU A 134 22.28 -7.48 6.75
C LEU A 134 20.90 -7.96 6.28
N GLN A 135 19.86 -7.73 7.07
CA GLN A 135 18.48 -8.07 6.72
C GLN A 135 18.06 -7.38 5.42
N ARG A 136 18.30 -6.08 5.30
CA ARG A 136 18.03 -5.32 4.08
C ARG A 136 18.75 -5.91 2.87
N ARG A 137 20.05 -6.21 3.00
CA ARG A 137 20.83 -6.82 1.91
C ARG A 137 20.31 -8.19 1.49
N ALA A 138 19.86 -9.00 2.45
CA ALA A 138 19.28 -10.31 2.17
C ALA A 138 17.95 -10.19 1.40
N ILE A 139 17.07 -9.27 1.82
CA ILE A 139 15.78 -9.02 1.13
C ILE A 139 16.02 -8.41 -0.26
N ASP A 140 16.92 -7.42 -0.39
CA ASP A 140 17.27 -6.83 -1.68
C ASP A 140 17.90 -7.88 -2.61
N GLY A 141 18.74 -8.79 -2.08
CA GLY A 141 19.32 -9.91 -2.82
C GLY A 141 18.27 -10.89 -3.35
N SER A 142 17.30 -11.25 -2.51
CA SER A 142 16.18 -12.10 -2.89
C SER A 142 15.30 -11.42 -3.95
N SER A 143 14.99 -10.13 -3.75
CA SER A 143 14.21 -9.33 -4.70
C SER A 143 14.90 -9.26 -6.07
N ARG A 144 16.21 -9.01 -6.11
CA ARG A 144 17.01 -9.02 -7.36
C ARG A 144 16.95 -10.37 -8.07
N GLN A 145 17.01 -11.48 -7.32
CA GLN A 145 16.90 -12.82 -7.92
C GLN A 145 15.51 -13.05 -8.51
N ALA A 146 14.44 -12.65 -7.81
CA ALA A 146 13.06 -12.74 -8.32
C ALA A 146 12.89 -11.89 -9.58
N MET A 147 13.35 -10.64 -9.58
CA MET A 147 13.29 -9.73 -10.73
C MET A 147 14.08 -10.24 -11.95
N LYS A 148 15.22 -10.91 -11.74
CA LYS A 148 15.98 -11.55 -12.83
C LYS A 148 15.21 -12.71 -13.47
N ALA A 149 14.51 -13.51 -12.66
CA ALA A 149 13.76 -14.67 -13.11
C ALA A 149 12.39 -14.34 -13.72
N THR A 150 11.88 -13.12 -13.51
CA THR A 150 10.56 -12.70 -14.01
C THR A 150 10.64 -12.01 -15.37
N LYS A 151 9.53 -12.05 -16.12
CA LYS A 151 9.39 -11.34 -17.40
C LYS A 151 8.77 -9.95 -17.26
N LYS A 152 7.90 -9.74 -16.27
CA LYS A 152 7.19 -8.47 -16.04
C LYS A 152 7.25 -8.12 -14.55
N ILE A 153 7.49 -6.86 -14.26
CA ILE A 153 7.54 -6.33 -12.90
C ILE A 153 6.49 -5.22 -12.80
N VAL A 154 5.44 -5.46 -12.04
CA VAL A 154 4.45 -4.43 -11.73
C VAL A 154 5.04 -3.49 -10.70
N VAL A 155 4.93 -2.21 -10.98
CA VAL A 155 5.40 -1.11 -10.12
C VAL A 155 4.27 -0.10 -9.91
N THR A 156 4.25 0.57 -8.76
CA THR A 156 3.21 1.53 -8.41
C THR A 156 3.22 2.77 -9.31
N SER A 157 4.41 3.18 -9.76
CA SER A 157 4.61 4.27 -10.70
C SER A 157 5.97 4.15 -11.39
N GLY A 158 6.11 4.74 -12.58
CA GLY A 158 7.39 4.83 -13.26
C GLY A 158 8.41 5.70 -12.51
N ASP A 159 7.92 6.72 -11.79
CA ASP A 159 8.75 7.56 -10.94
C ASP A 159 9.39 6.76 -9.80
N TYR A 160 8.59 5.97 -9.07
CA TYR A 160 9.10 5.08 -8.02
C TYR A 160 10.13 4.07 -8.56
N ALA A 161 9.81 3.43 -9.70
CA ALA A 161 10.71 2.45 -10.31
C ALA A 161 12.09 3.03 -10.64
N ARG A 162 12.16 4.26 -11.15
CA ARG A 162 13.43 4.94 -11.49
C ARG A 162 14.27 5.33 -10.28
N HIS A 163 13.63 5.63 -9.14
CA HIS A 163 14.31 6.10 -7.93
C HIS A 163 14.55 4.99 -6.89
N SER A 164 14.00 3.79 -7.12
CA SER A 164 14.24 2.65 -6.24
C SER A 164 15.72 2.22 -6.26
N ARG A 165 16.20 1.71 -5.11
CA ARG A 165 17.55 1.08 -5.03
C ARG A 165 17.71 -0.11 -5.99
N LEU A 166 16.61 -0.70 -6.44
CA LEU A 166 16.59 -1.84 -7.36
C LEU A 166 16.24 -1.44 -8.80
N ALA A 167 16.23 -0.14 -9.13
CA ALA A 167 15.84 0.39 -10.44
C ALA A 167 16.51 -0.33 -11.62
N ALA A 168 17.81 -0.58 -11.55
CA ALA A 168 18.57 -1.29 -12.59
C ALA A 168 18.05 -2.70 -12.91
N HIS A 169 17.23 -3.29 -12.04
CA HIS A 169 16.67 -4.64 -12.22
C HIS A 169 15.22 -4.63 -12.66
N MET A 170 14.54 -3.49 -12.60
CA MET A 170 13.11 -3.42 -12.87
C MET A 170 12.72 -2.53 -14.06
N VAL A 171 13.45 -1.46 -14.36
CA VAL A 171 13.01 -0.43 -15.33
C VAL A 171 12.67 -1.01 -16.71
N GLU A 172 13.49 -1.90 -17.24
CA GLU A 172 13.27 -2.52 -18.57
C GLU A 172 12.07 -3.47 -18.61
N LYS A 173 11.66 -4.03 -17.45
CA LYS A 173 10.56 -5.00 -17.30
C LYS A 173 9.34 -4.37 -16.64
N ALA A 174 9.40 -3.09 -16.30
CA ALA A 174 8.38 -2.40 -15.54
C ALA A 174 7.08 -2.28 -16.32
N VAL A 175 6.01 -2.69 -15.66
CA VAL A 175 4.62 -2.43 -16.08
C VAL A 175 4.01 -1.58 -14.98
N VAL A 176 3.64 -0.35 -15.30
CA VAL A 176 3.03 0.55 -14.31
C VAL A 176 1.58 0.14 -14.12
N ILE A 177 1.26 -0.37 -12.96
CA ILE A 177 -0.10 -0.61 -12.48
C ILE A 177 -0.16 -0.06 -11.05
N PRO A 178 -0.81 1.09 -10.85
CA PRO A 178 -0.96 1.68 -9.52
C PRO A 178 -1.70 0.74 -8.56
N PRO A 179 -1.61 0.96 -7.25
CA PRO A 179 -2.45 0.21 -6.31
C PRO A 179 -3.94 0.57 -6.52
N PRO A 180 -4.86 -0.39 -6.33
CA PRO A 180 -6.29 -0.10 -6.36
C PRO A 180 -6.66 0.87 -5.24
N CYS A 181 -7.39 1.93 -5.58
CA CYS A 181 -7.90 2.91 -4.64
C CYS A 181 -9.42 2.85 -4.65
N HIS A 182 -10.03 2.89 -3.45
CA HIS A 182 -11.47 2.77 -3.32
C HIS A 182 -12.13 4.15 -3.41
N GLN A 183 -13.17 4.23 -4.24
CA GLN A 183 -14.05 5.39 -4.25
C GLN A 183 -15.12 5.17 -3.17
N HIS A 184 -15.07 5.95 -2.12
CA HIS A 184 -16.05 5.91 -1.06
C HIS A 184 -17.37 6.60 -1.47
N PRO A 185 -18.52 6.20 -0.91
CA PRO A 185 -19.77 6.93 -1.08
C PRO A 185 -19.66 8.34 -0.48
N ALA A 186 -20.66 9.19 -0.74
CA ALA A 186 -20.71 10.48 -0.07
C ALA A 186 -20.93 10.29 1.44
N GLY A 187 -20.05 10.90 2.23
CA GLY A 187 -20.14 10.88 3.70
C GLY A 187 -20.83 12.13 4.26
N SER A 188 -21.10 12.12 5.56
CA SER A 188 -21.56 13.25 6.35
C SER A 188 -20.40 13.86 7.11
N PRO A 189 -20.33 15.18 7.33
CA PRO A 189 -19.21 15.82 8.02
C PRO A 189 -19.27 15.61 9.56
N SER A 190 -19.40 14.36 10.00
CA SER A 190 -19.63 13.99 11.41
C SER A 190 -18.42 14.26 12.33
N PHE A 191 -17.21 14.39 11.75
CA PHE A 191 -16.00 14.75 12.50
C PHE A 191 -15.72 16.26 12.50
N ARG A 192 -16.51 17.08 11.79
CA ARG A 192 -16.31 18.51 11.73
C ARG A 192 -16.66 19.17 13.06
N GLN A 193 -15.79 20.04 13.59
CA GLN A 193 -15.89 20.60 14.94
C GLN A 193 -16.17 22.11 14.95
N THR A 194 -15.83 22.81 13.87
CA THR A 194 -15.98 24.26 13.71
C THR A 194 -16.30 24.60 12.26
N ASP A 195 -16.56 25.89 11.98
CA ASP A 195 -16.68 26.37 10.60
C ASP A 195 -15.33 26.71 9.96
N GLY A 196 -14.23 26.63 10.75
CA GLY A 196 -12.86 26.90 10.28
C GLY A 196 -12.28 25.78 9.42
N LEU A 197 -11.01 25.95 9.02
CA LEU A 197 -10.26 25.01 8.21
C LEU A 197 -10.05 23.66 8.94
N HIS A 198 -10.44 22.56 8.32
CA HIS A 198 -10.17 21.21 8.81
C HIS A 198 -9.13 20.52 7.95
N ILE A 199 -7.98 20.20 8.54
CA ILE A 199 -6.90 19.43 7.91
C ILE A 199 -6.98 18.00 8.42
N GLY A 200 -6.93 17.02 7.49
CA GLY A 200 -6.98 15.60 7.81
C GLY A 200 -5.69 14.85 7.52
N PHE A 201 -5.41 13.86 8.35
CA PHE A 201 -4.46 12.79 8.10
C PHE A 201 -5.13 11.45 8.42
N LEU A 202 -4.91 10.44 7.56
CA LEU A 202 -5.40 9.09 7.79
C LEU A 202 -4.27 8.08 7.56
N GLY A 203 -4.01 7.20 8.53
CA GLY A 203 -3.02 6.15 8.41
C GLY A 203 -2.39 5.75 9.75
N ARG A 204 -1.55 4.72 9.73
CA ARG A 204 -0.84 4.28 10.95
C ARG A 204 0.08 5.38 11.47
N ILE A 205 0.11 5.56 12.79
CA ILE A 205 1.01 6.51 13.44
C ILE A 205 2.38 5.85 13.65
N VAL A 206 3.21 5.95 12.62
CA VAL A 206 4.56 5.39 12.55
C VAL A 206 5.53 6.42 12.00
N GLU A 207 6.82 6.22 12.25
CA GLU A 207 7.86 7.22 11.94
C GLU A 207 7.87 7.63 10.47
N GLU A 208 7.71 6.67 9.57
CA GLU A 208 7.71 6.93 8.13
C GLU A 208 6.60 7.89 7.67
N LYS A 209 5.57 8.10 8.47
CA LYS A 209 4.44 9.00 8.15
C LYS A 209 4.67 10.47 8.51
N GLY A 210 5.70 10.78 9.29
CA GLY A 210 6.13 12.17 9.52
C GLY A 210 5.12 13.09 10.21
N LEU A 211 4.20 12.54 11.03
CA LEU A 211 3.14 13.30 11.70
C LEU A 211 3.65 14.43 12.58
N GLU A 212 4.85 14.28 13.15
CA GLU A 212 5.48 15.32 13.99
C GLU A 212 5.67 16.62 13.21
N TYR A 213 6.03 16.53 11.92
CA TYR A 213 6.22 17.69 11.04
C TYR A 213 4.89 18.35 10.65
N LEU A 214 3.84 17.54 10.45
CA LEU A 214 2.50 18.08 10.22
C LEU A 214 1.94 18.83 11.43
N VAL A 215 2.06 18.24 12.63
CA VAL A 215 1.65 18.90 13.88
C VAL A 215 2.40 20.21 14.07
N GLU A 216 3.72 20.22 13.82
CA GLU A 216 4.52 21.43 13.93
C GLU A 216 4.11 22.50 12.92
N ALA A 217 3.85 22.13 11.66
CA ALA A 217 3.35 23.05 10.64
C ALA A 217 1.98 23.62 11.02
N PHE A 218 1.05 22.78 11.46
CA PHE A 218 -0.30 23.19 11.86
C PHE A 218 -0.31 24.17 13.04
N ARG A 219 0.53 23.94 14.05
CA ARG A 219 0.59 24.79 15.25
C ARG A 219 1.07 26.22 14.98
N ARG A 220 1.66 26.48 13.82
CA ARG A 220 2.06 27.83 13.39
C ARG A 220 0.87 28.65 12.88
N SER A 221 -0.25 28.01 12.56
CA SER A 221 -1.49 28.72 12.25
C SER A 221 -2.01 29.44 13.48
N ALA A 222 -2.32 30.74 13.30
CA ALA A 222 -2.94 31.57 14.33
C ALA A 222 -4.47 31.45 14.36
N ASP A 223 -5.08 30.73 13.41
CA ASP A 223 -6.52 30.56 13.33
C ASP A 223 -7.04 29.68 14.49
N PRO A 224 -7.85 30.24 15.42
CA PRO A 224 -8.38 29.50 16.55
C PRO A 224 -9.45 28.46 16.13
N ASP A 225 -10.07 28.63 14.96
CA ASP A 225 -11.13 27.77 14.46
C ASP A 225 -10.59 26.64 13.56
N ALA A 226 -9.32 26.69 13.17
CA ALA A 226 -8.68 25.59 12.43
C ALA A 226 -8.60 24.32 13.26
N ARG A 227 -8.74 23.16 12.62
CA ARG A 227 -8.64 21.83 13.25
C ARG A 227 -7.71 20.92 12.47
N LEU A 228 -6.97 20.09 13.20
CA LEU A 228 -6.20 18.98 12.65
C LEU A 228 -6.78 17.66 13.17
N LEU A 229 -7.33 16.86 12.27
CA LEU A 229 -7.94 15.57 12.55
C LEU A 229 -6.98 14.46 12.14
N ILE A 230 -6.50 13.67 13.11
CA ILE A 230 -5.55 12.58 12.87
C ILE A 230 -6.27 11.24 13.13
N GLY A 231 -6.63 10.55 12.04
CA GLY A 231 -7.21 9.20 12.07
C GLY A 231 -6.14 8.12 11.89
N GLY A 232 -6.22 7.05 12.68
CA GLY A 232 -5.35 5.90 12.55
C GLY A 232 -5.07 5.17 13.86
N GLU A 233 -4.67 3.91 13.75
CA GLU A 233 -4.34 3.09 14.91
C GLU A 233 -3.00 3.51 15.52
N PHE A 234 -2.97 3.63 16.85
CA PHE A 234 -1.78 3.93 17.63
C PHE A 234 -1.61 3.04 18.88
N ALA A 235 -2.57 2.15 19.16
CA ALA A 235 -2.56 1.34 20.40
C ALA A 235 -1.70 0.07 20.31
N ASN A 236 -1.57 -0.56 19.12
CA ASN A 236 -0.93 -1.87 18.93
C ASN A 236 0.29 -1.86 18.01
N ILE A 237 0.88 -0.69 17.73
CA ILE A 237 2.01 -0.57 16.82
C ILE A 237 3.33 -0.68 17.59
N ALA A 238 4.25 -1.52 17.10
CA ALA A 238 5.63 -1.50 17.54
C ALA A 238 6.23 -0.12 17.24
N GLY A 239 6.33 0.75 18.24
CA GLY A 239 6.73 2.15 18.06
C GLY A 239 6.04 3.11 19.03
N HIS A 240 5.68 2.66 20.23
CA HIS A 240 5.15 3.52 21.30
C HIS A 240 5.85 4.89 21.39
N SER A 241 7.16 4.95 21.11
CA SER A 241 7.93 6.20 21.09
C SER A 241 7.43 7.22 20.06
N VAL A 242 6.89 6.80 18.91
CA VAL A 242 6.38 7.73 17.86
C VAL A 242 5.10 8.39 18.33
N VAL A 243 4.17 7.61 18.87
CA VAL A 243 2.89 8.13 19.39
C VAL A 243 3.14 9.16 20.51
N GLU A 244 4.05 8.83 21.43
CA GLU A 244 4.40 9.73 22.52
C GLU A 244 5.11 11.01 22.03
N ARG A 245 5.95 10.91 20.98
CA ARG A 245 6.55 12.09 20.34
C ARG A 245 5.48 12.98 19.67
N VAL A 246 4.53 12.37 18.94
CA VAL A 246 3.41 13.10 18.33
C VAL A 246 2.57 13.79 19.41
N LYS A 247 2.18 13.07 20.47
CA LYS A 247 1.46 13.66 21.61
C LYS A 247 2.23 14.81 22.27
N SER A 248 3.54 14.64 22.47
CA SER A 248 4.39 15.69 23.01
C SER A 248 4.43 16.93 22.09
N ARG A 249 4.42 16.75 20.78
CA ARG A 249 4.35 17.87 19.81
C ARG A 249 2.98 18.53 19.81
N ILE A 250 1.90 17.76 20.00
CA ILE A 250 0.55 18.33 20.18
C ILE A 250 0.49 19.18 21.44
N GLY A 251 1.07 18.68 22.54
CA GLY A 251 0.97 19.33 23.84
C GLY A 251 -0.48 19.48 24.28
N ASN A 252 -0.87 20.72 24.65
CA ASN A 252 -2.23 21.06 25.06
C ASN A 252 -3.00 21.84 23.97
N ASP A 253 -2.62 21.73 22.69
CA ASP A 253 -3.33 22.43 21.62
C ASP A 253 -4.70 21.80 21.37
N PRO A 254 -5.82 22.45 21.75
CA PRO A 254 -7.16 21.86 21.64
C PRO A 254 -7.64 21.72 20.19
N ARG A 255 -6.90 22.28 19.24
CA ARG A 255 -7.23 22.25 17.82
C ARG A 255 -6.79 20.95 17.14
N VAL A 256 -5.99 20.10 17.82
CA VAL A 256 -5.50 18.83 17.29
C VAL A 256 -6.23 17.67 17.95
N THR A 257 -6.92 16.85 17.17
CA THR A 257 -7.68 15.70 17.64
C THR A 257 -7.09 14.39 17.11
N LEU A 258 -6.71 13.49 18.02
CA LEU A 258 -6.37 12.11 17.71
C LEU A 258 -7.64 11.26 17.73
N LEU A 259 -8.18 10.91 16.55
CA LEU A 259 -9.44 10.19 16.42
C LEU A 259 -9.32 8.69 16.74
N GLY A 260 -8.10 8.15 16.72
CA GLY A 260 -7.93 6.70 16.83
C GLY A 260 -8.22 5.97 15.54
N PHE A 261 -8.46 4.66 15.64
CA PHE A 261 -8.90 3.86 14.50
C PHE A 261 -10.27 4.34 14.02
N ILE A 262 -10.40 4.53 12.74
CA ILE A 262 -11.67 4.88 12.08
C ILE A 262 -12.15 3.64 11.35
N ASP A 263 -13.35 3.17 11.66
CA ASP A 263 -13.96 2.03 10.98
C ASP A 263 -14.20 2.34 9.49
N ASP A 264 -14.13 1.33 8.64
CA ASP A 264 -14.20 1.50 7.18
C ASP A 264 -15.48 2.20 6.71
N ASP A 265 -16.59 2.00 7.40
CA ASP A 265 -17.87 2.65 7.14
C ASP A 265 -17.93 4.14 7.52
N LEU A 266 -17.01 4.61 8.36
CA LEU A 266 -16.84 6.01 8.74
C LEU A 266 -15.76 6.77 7.94
N ILE A 267 -15.01 6.07 7.09
CA ILE A 267 -14.00 6.72 6.21
C ILE A 267 -14.64 7.78 5.29
N PRO A 268 -15.83 7.56 4.68
CA PRO A 268 -16.51 8.60 3.91
C PRO A 268 -16.77 9.87 4.72
N ASP A 269 -17.22 9.71 5.97
CA ASP A 269 -17.51 10.82 6.88
C ASP A 269 -16.25 11.60 7.27
N PHE A 270 -15.13 10.88 7.45
CA PHE A 270 -13.84 11.51 7.69
C PHE A 270 -13.44 12.43 6.52
N TYR A 271 -13.48 11.93 5.28
CA TYR A 271 -13.16 12.75 4.12
C TYR A 271 -14.16 13.90 3.91
N ALA A 272 -15.44 13.71 4.22
CA ALA A 272 -16.45 14.78 4.17
C ALA A 272 -16.24 15.87 5.25
N SER A 273 -15.50 15.56 6.31
CA SER A 273 -15.24 16.47 7.43
C SER A 273 -14.01 17.36 7.27
N ILE A 274 -13.20 17.13 6.25
CA ILE A 274 -11.94 17.85 6.05
C ILE A 274 -11.94 18.67 4.75
N ASP A 275 -11.26 19.79 4.77
CA ASP A 275 -11.09 20.68 3.62
C ASP A 275 -9.78 20.42 2.87
N LEU A 276 -8.81 19.79 3.54
CA LEU A 276 -7.48 19.50 3.04
C LEU A 276 -6.95 18.21 3.67
N PHE A 277 -6.34 17.34 2.86
CA PHE A 277 -5.64 16.14 3.33
C PHE A 277 -4.13 16.34 3.26
N VAL A 278 -3.38 15.91 4.27
CA VAL A 278 -1.91 15.99 4.25
C VAL A 278 -1.29 14.62 4.42
N LEU A 279 -0.41 14.23 3.49
CA LEU A 279 0.41 13.02 3.56
C LEU A 279 1.89 13.40 3.75
N PRO A 280 2.37 13.63 4.99
CA PRO A 280 3.69 14.20 5.27
C PRO A 280 4.78 13.12 5.38
N SER A 281 4.68 12.03 4.65
CA SER A 281 5.62 10.89 4.71
C SER A 281 7.07 11.33 4.47
N ILE A 282 8.04 10.69 5.16
CA ILE A 282 9.43 11.17 5.19
C ILE A 282 10.43 10.23 4.51
N ASN A 283 10.03 9.05 4.06
CA ASN A 283 10.96 8.12 3.43
C ASN A 283 10.30 7.18 2.40
N ALA A 284 11.12 6.46 1.65
CA ALA A 284 10.73 5.59 0.54
C ALA A 284 9.93 4.32 0.94
N PHE A 285 9.58 4.14 2.22
CA PHE A 285 8.63 3.11 2.63
C PHE A 285 7.21 3.47 2.16
N GLU A 286 6.92 4.78 2.01
CA GLU A 286 5.76 5.26 1.28
C GLU A 286 6.10 5.31 -0.20
N ALA A 287 5.43 4.48 -1.00
CA ALA A 287 5.71 4.35 -2.43
C ALA A 287 4.61 4.89 -3.33
N PHE A 288 3.47 5.32 -2.74
CA PHE A 288 2.34 5.84 -3.51
C PHE A 288 1.39 6.71 -2.67
N GLY A 289 0.93 6.19 -1.50
CA GLY A 289 -0.03 6.88 -0.66
C GLY A 289 -1.48 6.70 -1.13
N ILE A 290 -2.03 5.51 -0.99
CA ILE A 290 -3.42 5.19 -1.39
C ILE A 290 -4.41 6.20 -0.79
N VAL A 291 -4.26 6.52 0.49
CA VAL A 291 -5.16 7.43 1.23
C VAL A 291 -5.22 8.85 0.64
N GLN A 292 -4.14 9.36 0.01
CA GLN A 292 -4.19 10.66 -0.66
C GLN A 292 -5.07 10.59 -1.92
N VAL A 293 -5.04 9.47 -2.64
CA VAL A 293 -5.89 9.27 -3.82
C VAL A 293 -7.35 9.11 -3.43
N GLU A 294 -7.63 8.40 -2.33
CA GLU A 294 -8.98 8.29 -1.77
C GLU A 294 -9.52 9.66 -1.36
N ALA A 295 -8.69 10.52 -0.73
CA ALA A 295 -9.04 11.91 -0.46
C ALA A 295 -9.37 12.69 -1.75
N MET A 296 -8.53 12.57 -2.79
CA MET A 296 -8.79 13.18 -4.10
C MET A 296 -10.10 12.68 -4.73
N MET A 297 -10.40 11.37 -4.63
CA MET A 297 -11.66 10.79 -5.11
C MET A 297 -12.87 11.27 -4.30
N ALA A 298 -12.68 11.62 -3.04
CA ALA A 298 -13.70 12.27 -2.21
C ALA A 298 -13.86 13.77 -2.53
N GLY A 299 -12.98 14.36 -3.34
CA GLY A 299 -13.02 15.78 -3.70
C GLY A 299 -12.13 16.68 -2.83
N VAL A 300 -11.31 16.09 -1.96
CA VAL A 300 -10.44 16.80 -1.02
C VAL A 300 -9.06 17.03 -1.65
N PRO A 301 -8.56 18.28 -1.74
CA PRO A 301 -7.21 18.57 -2.22
C PRO A 301 -6.15 18.07 -1.23
N VAL A 302 -4.93 17.85 -1.73
CA VAL A 302 -3.88 17.15 -0.98
C VAL A 302 -2.59 17.94 -0.92
N VAL A 303 -1.92 17.95 0.24
CA VAL A 303 -0.49 18.22 0.33
C VAL A 303 0.24 16.90 0.54
N ALA A 304 1.10 16.54 -0.41
CA ALA A 304 1.88 15.31 -0.36
C ALA A 304 3.39 15.59 -0.29
N SER A 305 4.15 14.70 0.33
CA SER A 305 5.60 14.83 0.35
C SER A 305 6.23 14.60 -1.03
N ASP A 306 7.30 15.34 -1.33
CA ASP A 306 8.14 15.18 -2.53
C ASP A 306 8.98 13.90 -2.44
N LEU A 307 8.30 12.76 -2.41
CA LEU A 307 8.91 11.44 -2.44
C LEU A 307 8.57 10.74 -3.77
N PRO A 308 9.50 9.94 -4.32
CA PRO A 308 9.24 9.14 -5.50
C PRO A 308 7.97 8.30 -5.34
N GLY A 309 7.07 8.38 -6.32
CA GLY A 309 5.78 7.71 -6.32
C GLY A 309 4.69 8.44 -5.52
N VAL A 310 5.00 9.03 -4.37
CA VAL A 310 4.04 9.78 -3.54
C VAL A 310 3.58 11.07 -4.22
N ARG A 311 4.48 11.77 -4.88
CA ARG A 311 4.19 13.00 -5.64
C ARG A 311 3.37 12.76 -6.92
N VAL A 312 3.36 11.52 -7.44
CA VAL A 312 2.77 11.22 -8.75
C VAL A 312 1.26 11.49 -8.80
N PRO A 313 0.42 11.06 -7.84
CA PRO A 313 -1.00 11.38 -7.86
C PRO A 313 -1.29 12.89 -7.89
N VAL A 314 -0.53 13.70 -7.15
CA VAL A 314 -0.68 15.17 -7.17
C VAL A 314 -0.34 15.73 -8.55
N GLN A 315 0.78 15.27 -9.14
CA GLN A 315 1.22 15.72 -10.47
C GLN A 315 0.23 15.33 -11.58
N GLU A 316 -0.31 14.12 -11.55
CA GLU A 316 -1.22 13.60 -12.59
C GLU A 316 -2.63 14.19 -12.48
N THR A 317 -3.12 14.42 -11.26
CA THR A 317 -4.46 14.95 -11.05
C THR A 317 -4.51 16.48 -11.06
N GLY A 318 -3.41 17.14 -10.69
CA GLY A 318 -3.38 18.58 -10.43
C GLY A 318 -4.18 18.98 -9.19
N MET A 319 -4.46 18.04 -8.28
CA MET A 319 -5.35 18.25 -7.13
C MET A 319 -4.56 18.40 -5.83
N GLY A 320 -3.52 19.23 -5.84
CA GLY A 320 -2.75 19.44 -4.63
C GLY A 320 -1.40 20.10 -4.84
N GLU A 321 -0.62 20.16 -3.76
CA GLU A 321 0.71 20.72 -3.68
C GLU A 321 1.72 19.68 -3.15
N ILE A 322 2.99 19.92 -3.44
CA ILE A 322 4.08 19.01 -3.04
C ILE A 322 4.98 19.74 -2.04
N ALA A 323 5.19 19.12 -0.87
CA ALA A 323 6.01 19.64 0.20
C ALA A 323 7.30 18.84 0.38
N ALA A 324 8.40 19.50 0.74
CA ALA A 324 9.65 18.82 1.06
C ALA A 324 9.46 17.88 2.27
N PRO A 325 9.95 16.61 2.20
CA PRO A 325 9.80 15.67 3.29
C PRO A 325 10.50 16.15 4.56
N GLY A 326 9.83 16.05 5.71
CA GLY A 326 10.40 16.41 6.99
C GLY A 326 10.59 17.92 7.22
N ASP A 327 9.99 18.78 6.39
CA ASP A 327 10.06 20.24 6.52
C ASP A 327 8.70 20.85 6.87
N PRO A 328 8.46 21.22 8.14
CA PRO A 328 7.23 21.87 8.55
C PRO A 328 6.97 23.21 7.83
N ASN A 329 8.04 23.96 7.47
CA ASN A 329 7.88 25.22 6.72
C ASN A 329 7.37 24.97 5.30
N SER A 330 7.83 23.87 4.67
CA SER A 330 7.36 23.49 3.35
C SER A 330 5.90 23.05 3.39
N ILE A 331 5.51 22.24 4.39
CA ILE A 331 4.12 21.81 4.58
C ILE A 331 3.22 23.05 4.78
N GLU A 332 3.61 23.97 5.65
CA GLU A 332 2.84 25.20 5.90
C GLU A 332 2.68 26.06 4.63
N ARG A 333 3.76 26.25 3.85
CA ARG A 333 3.69 27.00 2.58
C ARG A 333 2.76 26.31 1.57
N SER A 334 2.82 24.99 1.45
CA SER A 334 1.94 24.25 0.53
C SER A 334 0.48 24.32 0.95
N ILE A 335 0.18 24.25 2.25
CA ILE A 335 -1.17 24.46 2.77
C ILE A 335 -1.66 25.87 2.41
N ARG A 336 -0.87 26.89 2.66
CA ARG A 336 -1.21 28.29 2.36
C ARG A 336 -1.45 28.48 0.85
N SER A 337 -0.57 27.94 0.00
CA SER A 337 -0.71 27.99 -1.46
C SER A 337 -2.06 27.44 -1.93
N LEU A 338 -2.47 26.27 -1.40
CA LEU A 338 -3.76 25.67 -1.74
C LEU A 338 -4.96 26.49 -1.26
N LEU A 339 -4.85 27.20 -0.13
CA LEU A 339 -5.91 28.07 0.36
C LEU A 339 -6.03 29.37 -0.46
N GLU A 340 -4.91 29.90 -0.91
CA GLU A 340 -4.84 31.12 -1.74
C GLU A 340 -5.25 30.83 -3.20
N THR A 341 -4.88 29.66 -3.72
CA THR A 341 -5.12 29.25 -5.11
C THR A 341 -5.64 27.80 -5.15
N PRO A 342 -6.93 27.59 -4.85
CA PRO A 342 -7.51 26.25 -4.83
C PRO A 342 -7.47 25.59 -6.20
N PRO A 343 -7.12 24.29 -6.26
CA PRO A 343 -7.15 23.54 -7.51
C PRO A 343 -8.59 23.31 -8.01
N ASN A 344 -8.73 22.96 -9.28
CA ASN A 344 -10.02 22.48 -9.80
C ASN A 344 -10.33 21.07 -9.28
N CYS A 345 -10.92 20.97 -8.08
CA CYS A 345 -11.21 19.70 -7.42
C CYS A 345 -12.15 18.80 -8.24
N ALA A 346 -13.08 19.35 -9.02
CA ALA A 346 -13.98 18.55 -9.85
C ALA A 346 -13.22 17.82 -10.97
N GLU A 347 -12.32 18.53 -11.67
CA GLU A 347 -11.47 17.96 -12.68
C GLU A 347 -10.47 16.96 -12.10
N GLY A 348 -9.78 17.34 -11.00
CA GLY A 348 -8.81 16.49 -10.32
C GLY A 348 -9.43 15.20 -9.80
N ARG A 349 -10.62 15.24 -9.20
CA ARG A 349 -11.40 14.07 -8.80
C ARG A 349 -11.69 13.15 -9.99
N GLY A 350 -12.14 13.72 -11.12
CA GLY A 350 -12.39 12.94 -12.35
C GLY A 350 -11.13 12.21 -12.82
N LYS A 351 -9.97 12.87 -12.80
CA LYS A 351 -8.68 12.26 -13.13
C LYS A 351 -8.31 11.16 -12.13
N ALA A 352 -8.45 11.41 -10.81
CA ALA A 352 -8.14 10.41 -9.77
C ALA A 352 -8.97 9.13 -9.97
N VAL A 353 -10.28 9.24 -10.18
CA VAL A 353 -11.17 8.11 -10.46
C VAL A 353 -10.74 7.41 -11.76
N SER A 354 -10.49 8.15 -12.82
CA SER A 354 -10.15 7.57 -14.12
C SER A 354 -8.80 6.85 -14.14
N LEU A 355 -7.84 7.23 -13.28
CA LEU A 355 -6.50 6.65 -13.23
C LEU A 355 -6.37 5.51 -12.22
N TYR A 356 -7.05 5.63 -11.07
CA TYR A 356 -6.72 4.84 -9.87
C TYR A 356 -7.88 4.02 -9.29
N ALA A 357 -9.11 4.13 -9.84
CA ALA A 357 -10.24 3.36 -9.32
C ALA A 357 -9.94 1.86 -9.31
N ALA A 358 -10.30 1.19 -8.22
CA ALA A 358 -9.98 -0.22 -7.98
C ALA A 358 -10.42 -1.12 -9.13
N GLU A 359 -11.61 -0.92 -9.69
CA GLU A 359 -12.13 -1.69 -10.83
C GLU A 359 -11.19 -1.63 -12.04
N ARG A 360 -10.74 -0.42 -12.41
CA ARG A 360 -9.79 -0.21 -13.51
C ARG A 360 -8.45 -0.92 -13.27
N ILE A 361 -7.94 -0.84 -12.05
CA ILE A 361 -6.67 -1.48 -11.69
C ILE A 361 -6.80 -3.01 -11.76
N ILE A 362 -7.92 -3.56 -11.31
CA ILE A 362 -8.19 -4.99 -11.40
C ILE A 362 -8.31 -5.42 -12.87
N ASP A 363 -8.92 -4.61 -13.77
CA ASP A 363 -8.94 -4.87 -15.20
C ASP A 363 -7.52 -4.92 -15.81
N GLN A 364 -6.60 -4.04 -15.35
CA GLN A 364 -5.21 -4.08 -15.79
C GLN A 364 -4.49 -5.36 -15.34
N TYR A 365 -4.76 -5.84 -14.10
CA TYR A 365 -4.24 -7.12 -13.63
C TYR A 365 -4.85 -8.29 -14.40
N ASP A 366 -6.14 -8.27 -14.68
CA ASP A 366 -6.80 -9.31 -15.47
C ASP A 366 -6.21 -9.42 -16.89
N ASN A 367 -6.02 -8.29 -17.56
CA ASN A 367 -5.36 -8.20 -18.85
C ASN A 367 -3.90 -8.68 -18.80
N LEU A 368 -3.18 -8.33 -17.73
CA LEU A 368 -1.81 -8.80 -17.51
C LEU A 368 -1.76 -10.34 -17.40
N ILE A 369 -2.66 -10.94 -16.62
CA ILE A 369 -2.75 -12.40 -16.47
C ILE A 369 -3.17 -13.04 -17.79
N ALA A 370 -4.14 -12.47 -18.49
CA ALA A 370 -4.62 -12.96 -19.79
C ALA A 370 -3.51 -12.95 -20.87
N SER A 371 -2.52 -12.07 -20.75
CA SER A 371 -1.39 -11.98 -21.70
C SER A 371 -0.41 -13.18 -21.61
N PHE A 372 -0.52 -14.05 -20.60
CA PHE A 372 0.25 -15.27 -20.48
C PHE A 372 -0.50 -16.48 -21.07
N PRO A 373 0.19 -17.49 -21.60
CA PRO A 373 -0.47 -18.67 -22.13
C PRO A 373 -1.29 -19.38 -21.03
N PRO A 374 -2.36 -20.09 -21.40
CA PRO A 374 -3.10 -20.90 -20.44
C PRO A 374 -2.18 -21.92 -19.77
N GLY A 375 -2.40 -22.17 -18.47
CA GLY A 375 -1.62 -23.13 -17.71
C GLY A 375 -1.66 -24.52 -18.35
N LEU A 376 -0.52 -25.19 -18.41
CA LEU A 376 -0.46 -26.55 -18.89
C LEU A 376 -1.19 -27.46 -17.89
N VAL A 377 -2.27 -28.09 -18.30
CA VAL A 377 -2.79 -29.24 -17.58
C VAL A 377 -1.74 -30.35 -17.72
N PRO A 378 -1.17 -30.87 -16.62
CA PRO A 378 -0.22 -32.00 -16.76
C PRO A 378 -0.89 -33.13 -17.52
N SER A 379 -0.39 -33.45 -18.70
CA SER A 379 -0.75 -34.73 -19.35
C SER A 379 -0.36 -35.83 -18.40
N ARG A 380 -1.31 -36.74 -18.11
CA ARG A 380 -1.14 -37.92 -17.27
C ARG A 380 -0.06 -38.85 -17.82
#